data_d7be84d21976f99b6fef84877a950d7b
#
_entry.id   d7be84d21976f99b6fef84877a950d7b
#
_cell.length_a   1.000
_cell.length_b   1.000
_cell.length_c   1.000
_cell.angle_alpha   90.00
_cell.angle_beta   90.00
_cell.angle_gamma   90.00
#
_symmetry.space_group_name_H-M   'P 1'
#
loop_
_entity.id
_entity.type
_entity.pdbx_description
1 polymer ?
#
loop_
_entity_poly.entity_id
_entity_poly.type
_entity_poly.pdbx_seq_one_letter_code
_entity_poly.pdbx_strand_id
1 'polypeptide(L)'
;MDATPTRLSAAIFATKAAILRAKRSIEDLAHPIPRRQIVAHPTLPLTAAQSITPLWTDSSHTEQWYQRGKVENLCIAAASLNGLFLPAGQTFSFWRQVGKATARKGYRPGRMLQEGCMIPAIGGGLCQLSNALYQIALDSGCEIVERHRHSRTVPGSATAAGRDATVSWNYVDLRFRPAVDMQLAVELTADHLIVALRSSIPNRRTLPPEESLPGRPIGDDHACDTCGAAECFRKHSFRS
;
A
#
# COMPACT_ATOMS: atom_id res chain seq x y z
N MET A 1 15.62 8.19 25.18
CA MET A 1 14.46 9.10 25.17
C MET A 1 13.30 8.29 24.63
N ASP A 2 12.33 8.02 25.48
CA ASP A 2 11.23 7.10 25.25
C ASP A 2 10.37 7.54 24.07
N ALA A 3 10.26 6.68 23.07
CA ALA A 3 9.48 6.91 21.87
C ALA A 3 8.04 6.36 21.98
N THR A 4 7.47 6.32 23.16
CA THR A 4 6.01 6.24 23.26
C THR A 4 5.46 7.60 22.84
N PRO A 5 4.54 7.64 21.85
CA PRO A 5 4.00 8.92 21.44
C PRO A 5 3.31 9.57 22.65
N THR A 6 3.85 10.69 23.09
CA THR A 6 3.21 11.48 24.14
C THR A 6 1.86 11.96 23.62
N ARG A 7 0.92 12.27 24.52
CA ARG A 7 -0.37 12.85 24.11
C ARG A 7 -0.21 14.08 23.23
N LEU A 8 0.86 14.84 23.47
CA LEU A 8 1.21 16.03 22.68
C LEU A 8 1.68 15.65 21.27
N SER A 9 2.60 14.67 21.12
CA SER A 9 3.07 14.22 19.81
C SER A 9 1.94 13.59 18.98
N ALA A 10 1.05 12.83 19.61
CA ALA A 10 -0.14 12.29 18.96
C ALA A 10 -1.09 13.39 18.49
N ALA A 11 -1.30 14.44 19.30
CA ALA A 11 -2.12 15.60 18.92
C ALA A 11 -1.49 16.38 17.75
N ILE A 12 -0.17 16.62 17.80
CA ILE A 12 0.57 17.28 16.70
C ILE A 12 0.45 16.46 15.41
N PHE A 13 0.63 15.14 15.49
CA PHE A 13 0.48 14.26 14.34
C PHE A 13 -0.95 14.31 13.77
N ALA A 14 -1.97 14.23 14.64
CA ALA A 14 -3.36 14.30 14.23
C ALA A 14 -3.70 15.64 13.53
N THR A 15 -3.16 16.76 14.06
CA THR A 15 -3.34 18.09 13.47
C THR A 15 -2.66 18.19 12.10
N LYS A 16 -1.39 17.73 11.97
CA LYS A 16 -0.69 17.69 10.69
C LYS A 16 -1.45 16.83 9.66
N ALA A 17 -1.90 15.66 10.07
CA ALA A 17 -2.68 14.78 9.21
C ALA A 17 -4.01 15.41 8.78
N ALA A 18 -4.69 16.16 9.67
CA ALA A 18 -5.92 16.89 9.35
C ALA A 18 -5.68 17.98 8.30
N ILE A 19 -4.61 18.78 8.47
CA ILE A 19 -4.21 19.81 7.50
C ILE A 19 -3.90 19.21 6.13
N LEU A 20 -3.12 18.11 6.10
CA LEU A 20 -2.77 17.43 4.86
C LEU A 20 -4.00 16.84 4.16
N ARG A 21 -4.96 16.31 4.93
CA ARG A 21 -6.24 15.83 4.39
C ARG A 21 -7.10 16.95 3.83
N ALA A 22 -7.15 18.09 4.51
CA ALA A 22 -7.87 19.28 4.01
C ALA A 22 -7.24 19.77 2.71
N LYS A 23 -5.90 19.92 2.68
CA LYS A 23 -5.17 20.27 1.45
C LYS A 23 -5.49 19.31 0.31
N ARG A 24 -5.41 18.00 0.55
CA ARG A 24 -5.75 16.98 -0.45
C ARG A 24 -7.19 17.09 -0.94
N SER A 25 -8.13 17.36 -0.04
CA SER A 25 -9.55 17.52 -0.41
C SER A 25 -9.76 18.72 -1.34
N ILE A 26 -9.02 19.82 -1.13
CA ILE A 26 -9.05 20.98 -2.00
C ILE A 26 -8.43 20.67 -3.37
N GLU A 27 -7.27 20.00 -3.39
CA GLU A 27 -6.61 19.55 -4.62
C GLU A 27 -7.49 18.62 -5.45
N ASP A 28 -8.14 17.64 -4.79
CA ASP A 28 -9.05 16.69 -5.44
C ASP A 28 -10.36 17.35 -5.91
N LEU A 29 -10.73 18.49 -5.33
CA LEU A 29 -11.86 19.29 -5.82
C LEU A 29 -11.47 20.11 -7.06
N ALA A 30 -10.26 20.67 -7.06
CA ALA A 30 -9.74 21.44 -8.20
C ALA A 30 -9.39 20.52 -9.40
N HIS A 31 -8.90 19.32 -9.13
CA HIS A 31 -8.50 18.33 -10.15
C HIS A 31 -9.16 16.98 -9.85
N PRO A 32 -10.46 16.82 -10.16
CA PRO A 32 -11.21 15.65 -9.74
C PRO A 32 -10.74 14.39 -10.47
N ILE A 33 -10.32 13.40 -9.69
CA ILE A 33 -10.09 12.04 -10.19
C ILE A 33 -11.41 11.27 -10.03
N PRO A 34 -12.04 10.81 -11.12
CA PRO A 34 -13.30 10.11 -11.02
C PRO A 34 -13.13 8.77 -10.31
N ARG A 35 -14.07 8.45 -9.41
CA ARG A 35 -14.23 7.07 -8.94
C ARG A 35 -14.83 6.27 -10.08
N ARG A 36 -14.13 5.22 -10.50
CA ARG A 36 -14.60 4.37 -11.61
C ARG A 36 -15.49 3.28 -11.06
N GLN A 37 -16.52 2.98 -11.83
CA GLN A 37 -17.34 1.79 -11.59
C GLN A 37 -16.68 0.59 -12.28
N ILE A 38 -16.78 -0.57 -11.64
CA ILE A 38 -16.43 -1.84 -12.27
C ILE A 38 -17.59 -2.17 -13.18
N VAL A 39 -17.40 -1.95 -14.47
CA VAL A 39 -18.36 -2.31 -15.50
C VAL A 39 -17.87 -3.61 -16.14
N ALA A 40 -18.80 -4.48 -16.55
CA ALA A 40 -18.46 -5.68 -17.29
C ALA A 40 -17.81 -5.30 -18.63
N HIS A 41 -16.50 -5.25 -18.65
CA HIS A 41 -15.69 -5.17 -19.85
C HIS A 41 -15.17 -6.56 -20.21
N PRO A 42 -15.03 -6.89 -21.51
CA PRO A 42 -14.26 -8.07 -21.90
C PRO A 42 -12.89 -8.03 -21.24
N THR A 43 -12.44 -9.18 -20.74
CA THR A 43 -11.11 -9.27 -20.15
C THR A 43 -10.07 -9.03 -21.23
N LEU A 44 -9.19 -8.05 -21.01
CA LEU A 44 -8.11 -7.78 -21.94
C LEU A 44 -7.13 -8.98 -21.99
N PRO A 45 -6.71 -9.41 -23.20
CA PRO A 45 -6.11 -10.74 -23.39
C PRO A 45 -4.66 -10.86 -22.86
N LEU A 46 -3.90 -9.76 -22.85
CA LEU A 46 -2.47 -9.79 -22.55
C LEU A 46 -2.18 -9.29 -21.14
N THR A 47 -1.34 -9.99 -20.40
CA THR A 47 -0.80 -9.51 -19.12
C THR A 47 0.40 -8.60 -19.41
N ALA A 48 0.26 -7.31 -19.15
CA ALA A 48 1.31 -6.32 -19.31
C ALA A 48 2.35 -6.40 -18.17
N ALA A 49 1.87 -6.60 -16.94
CA ALA A 49 2.71 -6.81 -15.76
C ALA A 49 1.93 -7.56 -14.68
N GLN A 50 2.65 -8.30 -13.82
CA GLN A 50 2.08 -9.05 -12.70
C GLN A 50 2.98 -9.00 -11.48
N SER A 51 2.38 -8.90 -10.29
CA SER A 51 3.03 -9.03 -8.99
C SER A 51 2.34 -10.14 -8.19
N ILE A 52 3.13 -11.03 -7.60
CA ILE A 52 2.66 -12.12 -6.74
C ILE A 52 3.38 -11.95 -5.40
N THR A 53 2.62 -11.76 -4.33
CA THR A 53 3.18 -11.56 -2.99
C THR A 53 2.52 -12.48 -1.96
N PRO A 54 3.29 -13.07 -1.01
CA PRO A 54 2.73 -13.97 -0.01
C PRO A 54 1.79 -13.22 0.94
N LEU A 55 0.66 -13.84 1.27
CA LEU A 55 -0.29 -13.30 2.24
C LEU A 55 0.19 -13.51 3.68
N TRP A 56 0.81 -14.63 3.96
CA TRP A 56 1.24 -15.03 5.29
C TRP A 56 2.74 -14.81 5.42
N THR A 57 3.14 -13.80 6.18
CA THR A 57 4.55 -13.40 6.34
C THR A 57 5.09 -13.63 7.74
N ASP A 58 4.22 -13.98 8.69
CA ASP A 58 4.56 -14.26 10.07
C ASP A 58 3.68 -15.40 10.58
N SER A 59 4.30 -16.47 11.08
CA SER A 59 3.62 -17.65 11.61
C SER A 59 3.45 -17.63 13.13
N SER A 60 3.95 -16.58 13.82
CA SER A 60 3.84 -16.49 15.27
C SER A 60 2.37 -16.40 15.70
N HIS A 61 2.05 -17.08 16.81
CA HIS A 61 0.67 -17.17 17.31
C HIS A 61 0.06 -15.80 17.62
N THR A 62 0.89 -14.85 18.10
CA THR A 62 0.48 -13.49 18.43
C THR A 62 0.14 -12.66 17.21
N GLU A 63 0.77 -12.92 16.05
CA GLU A 63 0.54 -12.20 14.81
C GLU A 63 -0.59 -12.77 13.95
N GLN A 64 -0.98 -14.02 14.17
CA GLN A 64 -2.04 -14.67 13.36
C GLN A 64 -3.33 -13.86 13.27
N TRP A 65 -3.74 -13.24 14.38
CA TRP A 65 -4.94 -12.39 14.39
C TRP A 65 -4.82 -11.22 13.42
N TYR A 66 -3.68 -10.52 13.46
CA TYR A 66 -3.43 -9.37 12.59
C TYR A 66 -3.18 -9.77 11.13
N GLN A 67 -2.60 -10.94 10.90
CA GLN A 67 -2.45 -11.51 9.56
C GLN A 67 -3.82 -11.84 8.94
N ARG A 68 -4.73 -12.44 9.69
CA ARG A 68 -6.11 -12.66 9.24
C ARG A 68 -6.83 -11.34 8.93
N GLY A 69 -6.75 -10.37 9.85
CA GLY A 69 -7.31 -9.03 9.60
C GLY A 69 -6.74 -8.36 8.36
N LYS A 70 -5.42 -8.50 8.11
CA LYS A 70 -4.78 -8.04 6.87
C LYS A 70 -5.40 -8.71 5.63
N VAL A 71 -5.55 -10.02 5.63
CA VAL A 71 -6.12 -10.76 4.49
C VAL A 71 -7.57 -10.32 4.22
N GLU A 72 -8.40 -10.19 5.26
CA GLU A 72 -9.78 -9.67 5.13
C GLU A 72 -9.78 -8.25 4.54
N ASN A 73 -8.87 -7.38 4.99
CA ASN A 73 -8.72 -6.02 4.46
C ASN A 73 -8.34 -6.01 2.99
N LEU A 74 -7.43 -6.90 2.59
CA LEU A 74 -7.02 -7.06 1.20
C LEU A 74 -8.16 -7.58 0.33
N CYS A 75 -8.97 -8.53 0.81
CA CYS A 75 -10.17 -9.01 0.10
C CYS A 75 -11.16 -7.87 -0.18
N ILE A 76 -11.46 -7.04 0.83
CA ILE A 76 -12.39 -5.91 0.67
C ILE A 76 -11.84 -4.89 -0.33
N ALA A 77 -10.54 -4.56 -0.25
CA ALA A 77 -9.92 -3.61 -1.17
C ALA A 77 -9.84 -4.18 -2.59
N ALA A 78 -9.48 -5.46 -2.74
CA ALA A 78 -9.41 -6.15 -4.02
C ALA A 78 -10.76 -6.14 -4.75
N ALA A 79 -11.86 -6.35 -4.05
CA ALA A 79 -13.21 -6.30 -4.62
C ALA A 79 -13.55 -4.94 -5.26
N SER A 80 -12.91 -3.85 -4.82
CA SER A 80 -13.09 -2.52 -5.43
C SER A 80 -12.16 -2.23 -6.62
N LEU A 81 -11.23 -3.13 -6.90
CA LEU A 81 -10.18 -2.96 -7.91
C LEU A 81 -10.23 -4.03 -9.01
N ASN A 82 -10.66 -5.25 -8.68
CA ASN A 82 -10.69 -6.34 -9.64
C ASN A 82 -11.65 -6.05 -10.78
N GLY A 83 -11.18 -6.16 -12.01
CA GLY A 83 -11.94 -5.82 -13.23
C GLY A 83 -12.00 -4.33 -13.57
N LEU A 84 -11.34 -3.46 -12.78
CA LEU A 84 -11.37 -2.03 -13.01
C LEU A 84 -10.70 -1.67 -14.33
N PHE A 85 -11.44 -1.01 -15.21
CA PHE A 85 -10.91 -0.49 -16.47
C PHE A 85 -10.24 0.88 -16.26
N LEU A 86 -9.03 1.01 -16.78
CA LEU A 86 -8.19 2.19 -16.69
C LEU A 86 -7.94 2.76 -18.09
N PRO A 87 -8.71 3.77 -18.54
CA PRO A 87 -8.49 4.38 -19.84
C PRO A 87 -7.11 5.04 -19.96
N ALA A 88 -6.55 5.03 -21.15
CA ALA A 88 -5.31 5.72 -21.48
C ALA A 88 -5.35 7.18 -21.05
N GLY A 89 -4.24 7.68 -20.51
CA GLY A 89 -4.07 9.07 -20.09
C GLY A 89 -4.86 9.47 -18.84
N GLN A 90 -5.68 8.59 -18.25
CA GLN A 90 -6.47 8.91 -17.07
C GLN A 90 -5.80 8.40 -15.79
N THR A 91 -5.74 9.29 -14.78
CA THR A 91 -5.10 8.97 -13.51
C THR A 91 -5.94 8.00 -12.68
N PHE A 92 -5.29 6.92 -12.24
CA PHE A 92 -5.76 6.07 -11.14
C PHE A 92 -5.35 6.68 -9.80
N SER A 93 -6.19 6.56 -8.78
CA SER A 93 -5.89 6.90 -7.39
C SER A 93 -6.34 5.77 -6.49
N PHE A 94 -5.44 5.27 -5.64
CA PHE A 94 -5.74 4.17 -4.72
C PHE A 94 -6.91 4.52 -3.80
N TRP A 95 -6.83 5.67 -3.11
CA TRP A 95 -7.87 6.04 -2.16
C TRP A 95 -9.18 6.47 -2.82
N ARG A 96 -9.12 7.04 -4.01
CA ARG A 96 -10.35 7.36 -4.73
C ARG A 96 -11.14 6.11 -5.07
N GLN A 97 -10.46 5.01 -5.32
CA GLN A 97 -11.06 3.75 -5.70
C GLN A 97 -11.46 2.89 -4.49
N VAL A 98 -10.53 2.64 -3.57
CA VAL A 98 -10.74 1.82 -2.37
C VAL A 98 -11.61 2.55 -1.34
N GLY A 99 -11.40 3.86 -1.20
CA GLY A 99 -12.06 4.68 -0.19
C GLY A 99 -11.50 4.45 1.22
N LYS A 100 -12.05 5.16 2.20
CA LYS A 100 -11.61 5.05 3.59
C LYS A 100 -11.89 3.66 4.15
N ALA A 101 -10.84 3.01 4.65
CA ALA A 101 -10.96 1.77 5.41
C ALA A 101 -11.58 2.06 6.79
N THR A 102 -12.75 1.51 7.05
CA THR A 102 -13.48 1.69 8.33
C THR A 102 -14.08 0.37 8.78
N ALA A 103 -14.26 0.19 10.09
CA ALA A 103 -14.91 -0.99 10.64
C ALA A 103 -16.35 -1.19 10.10
N ARG A 104 -17.07 -0.10 9.81
CA ARG A 104 -18.41 -0.16 9.20
C ARG A 104 -18.42 -0.78 7.78
N LYS A 105 -17.31 -0.73 7.07
CA LYS A 105 -17.12 -1.37 5.78
C LYS A 105 -16.56 -2.79 5.90
N GLY A 106 -16.46 -3.33 7.11
CA GLY A 106 -15.91 -4.66 7.36
C GLY A 106 -14.40 -4.73 7.57
N TYR A 107 -13.66 -3.61 7.45
CA TYR A 107 -12.23 -3.63 7.68
C TYR A 107 -11.89 -3.98 9.14
N ARG A 108 -10.85 -4.77 9.32
CA ARG A 108 -10.37 -5.32 10.58
C ARG A 108 -9.05 -4.70 11.03
N PRO A 109 -8.70 -4.85 12.32
CA PRO A 109 -7.33 -4.53 12.76
C PRO A 109 -6.31 -5.41 12.03
N GLY A 110 -5.30 -4.77 11.45
CA GLY A 110 -4.12 -5.40 10.89
C GLY A 110 -2.90 -4.56 11.26
N ARG A 111 -1.69 -5.02 10.94
CA ARG A 111 -0.48 -4.25 11.22
C ARG A 111 -0.30 -3.11 10.23
N MET A 112 0.03 -1.93 10.75
CA MET A 112 0.36 -0.74 9.99
C MET A 112 1.68 -0.16 10.49
N LEU A 113 2.57 0.19 9.57
CA LEU A 113 3.80 0.91 9.91
C LEU A 113 3.49 2.40 10.08
N GLN A 114 3.65 2.91 11.30
CA GLN A 114 3.50 4.33 11.60
C GLN A 114 4.74 4.84 12.34
N GLU A 115 5.41 5.86 11.80
CA GLU A 115 6.63 6.46 12.38
C GLU A 115 7.71 5.42 12.74
N GLY A 116 7.77 4.31 11.98
CA GLY A 116 8.72 3.23 12.19
C GLY A 116 8.29 2.17 13.21
N CYS A 117 7.11 2.29 13.81
CA CYS A 117 6.53 1.29 14.69
C CYS A 117 5.40 0.53 13.99
N MET A 118 5.35 -0.79 14.22
CA MET A 118 4.23 -1.63 13.76
C MET A 118 3.10 -1.57 14.79
N ILE A 119 2.02 -0.88 14.45
CA ILE A 119 0.85 -0.73 15.33
C ILE A 119 -0.39 -1.40 14.75
N PRO A 120 -1.33 -1.87 15.59
CA PRO A 120 -2.64 -2.32 15.13
C PRO A 120 -3.45 -1.13 14.61
N ALA A 121 -4.06 -1.28 13.42
CA ALA A 121 -4.95 -0.26 12.86
C ALA A 121 -6.03 -0.88 11.98
N ILE A 122 -7.22 -0.29 11.96
CA ILE A 122 -8.29 -0.67 11.03
C ILE A 122 -7.80 -0.42 9.58
N GLY A 123 -7.88 -1.45 8.75
CA GLY A 123 -7.32 -1.40 7.39
C GLY A 123 -5.82 -1.63 7.33
N GLY A 124 -5.19 -2.10 8.42
CA GLY A 124 -3.77 -2.48 8.39
C GLY A 124 -3.49 -3.54 7.34
N GLY A 125 -2.31 -3.47 6.70
CA GLY A 125 -1.89 -4.37 5.63
C GLY A 125 -2.18 -3.88 4.20
N LEU A 126 -2.94 -2.81 3.99
CA LEU A 126 -3.26 -2.27 2.65
C LEU A 126 -2.02 -1.79 1.87
N CYS A 127 -0.91 -1.49 2.56
CA CYS A 127 0.35 -1.18 1.87
C CYS A 127 0.90 -2.36 1.06
N GLN A 128 0.55 -3.60 1.37
CA GLN A 128 0.91 -4.74 0.53
C GLN A 128 0.26 -4.62 -0.87
N LEU A 129 -1.02 -4.23 -0.92
CA LEU A 129 -1.72 -4.03 -2.17
C LEU A 129 -1.19 -2.81 -2.95
N SER A 130 -0.92 -1.69 -2.26
CA SER A 130 -0.37 -0.51 -2.93
C SER A 130 1.06 -0.75 -3.44
N ASN A 131 1.89 -1.54 -2.75
CA ASN A 131 3.19 -1.96 -3.23
C ASN A 131 3.08 -2.80 -4.51
N ALA A 132 2.19 -3.79 -4.52
CA ALA A 132 1.95 -4.63 -5.70
C ALA A 132 1.44 -3.80 -6.89
N LEU A 133 0.52 -2.87 -6.66
CA LEU A 133 0.02 -1.94 -7.68
C LEU A 133 1.12 -1.02 -8.23
N TYR A 134 1.98 -0.49 -7.36
CA TYR A 134 3.12 0.32 -7.77
C TYR A 134 4.10 -0.47 -8.64
N GLN A 135 4.42 -1.69 -8.24
CA GLN A 135 5.31 -2.56 -8.99
C GLN A 135 4.78 -2.82 -10.41
N ILE A 136 3.51 -3.23 -10.55
CA ILE A 136 2.95 -3.49 -11.87
C ILE A 136 2.78 -2.22 -12.72
N ALA A 137 2.54 -1.07 -12.09
CA ALA A 137 2.49 0.21 -12.79
C ALA A 137 3.85 0.58 -13.39
N LEU A 138 4.94 0.38 -12.64
CA LEU A 138 6.31 0.56 -13.15
C LEU A 138 6.62 -0.41 -14.29
N ASP A 139 6.40 -1.70 -14.05
CA ASP A 139 6.76 -2.77 -14.99
C ASP A 139 5.94 -2.70 -16.30
N SER A 140 4.72 -2.12 -16.26
CA SER A 140 3.90 -1.85 -17.44
C SER A 140 4.14 -0.48 -18.09
N GLY A 141 5.08 0.32 -17.56
CA GLY A 141 5.43 1.63 -18.11
C GLY A 141 4.38 2.71 -17.90
N CYS A 142 3.56 2.61 -16.85
CA CYS A 142 2.69 3.69 -16.45
C CYS A 142 3.49 4.89 -15.93
N GLU A 143 2.99 6.09 -16.18
CA GLU A 143 3.49 7.31 -15.52
C GLU A 143 3.12 7.28 -14.04
N ILE A 144 4.11 7.43 -13.14
CA ILE A 144 3.86 7.54 -11.71
C ILE A 144 3.58 8.99 -11.37
N VAL A 145 2.33 9.31 -11.04
CA VAL A 145 1.87 10.67 -10.74
C VAL A 145 2.12 11.01 -9.26
N GLU A 146 1.94 10.04 -8.36
CA GLU A 146 2.17 10.21 -6.93
C GLU A 146 2.59 8.89 -6.30
N ARG A 147 3.67 8.91 -5.54
CA ARG A 147 4.17 7.79 -4.76
C ARG A 147 4.94 8.27 -3.54
N HIS A 148 4.74 7.62 -2.44
CA HIS A 148 5.45 7.88 -1.19
C HIS A 148 6.14 6.60 -0.72
N ARG A 149 7.40 6.72 -0.27
CA ARG A 149 8.17 5.63 0.32
C ARG A 149 7.80 5.46 1.79
N HIS A 150 7.94 4.26 2.32
CA HIS A 150 7.95 4.09 3.75
C HIS A 150 9.15 4.84 4.35
N SER A 151 8.94 5.45 5.52
CA SER A 151 10.01 6.18 6.22
C SER A 151 11.13 5.26 6.73
N ARG A 152 10.88 3.96 6.80
CA ARG A 152 11.84 2.93 7.18
C ARG A 152 11.74 1.71 6.28
N THR A 153 12.89 1.12 5.99
CA THR A 153 12.99 -0.12 5.23
C THR A 153 12.84 -1.31 6.18
N VAL A 154 11.94 -2.24 5.86
CA VAL A 154 11.83 -3.52 6.56
C VAL A 154 12.68 -4.53 5.80
N PRO A 155 13.70 -5.16 6.42
CA PRO A 155 14.53 -6.15 5.75
C PRO A 155 13.68 -7.29 5.14
N GLY A 156 14.02 -7.72 3.93
CA GLY A 156 13.30 -8.78 3.22
C GLY A 156 11.95 -8.38 2.61
N SER A 157 11.52 -7.13 2.76
CA SER A 157 10.27 -6.64 2.15
C SER A 157 10.51 -5.92 0.82
N ALA A 158 9.43 -5.62 0.08
CA ALA A 158 9.49 -4.80 -1.14
C ALA A 158 10.13 -3.42 -0.92
N THR A 159 10.13 -2.93 0.33
CA THR A 159 10.79 -1.68 0.72
C THR A 159 12.31 -1.76 0.56
N ALA A 160 12.90 -2.94 0.75
CA ALA A 160 14.35 -3.14 0.59
C ALA A 160 14.79 -2.98 -0.87
N ALA A 161 13.92 -3.29 -1.82
CA ALA A 161 14.18 -3.16 -3.25
C ALA A 161 13.82 -1.77 -3.82
N GLY A 162 13.44 -0.80 -2.98
CA GLY A 162 13.01 0.53 -3.43
C GLY A 162 11.65 0.56 -4.14
N ARG A 163 10.99 -0.58 -4.29
CA ARG A 163 9.72 -0.75 -5.00
C ARG A 163 8.52 -0.73 -4.07
N ASP A 164 8.51 0.17 -3.10
CA ASP A 164 7.44 0.34 -2.14
C ASP A 164 6.60 1.59 -2.40
N ALA A 165 5.33 1.52 -2.09
CA ALA A 165 4.40 2.65 -2.11
C ALA A 165 3.51 2.60 -0.87
N THR A 166 3.80 3.44 0.12
CA THR A 166 2.95 3.57 1.30
C THR A 166 1.69 4.38 0.99
N VAL A 167 0.61 4.04 1.64
CA VAL A 167 -0.65 4.77 1.53
C VAL A 167 -1.22 5.08 2.92
N SER A 168 -1.79 6.27 3.08
CA SER A 168 -2.46 6.69 4.30
C SER A 168 -3.66 7.58 3.96
N TRP A 169 -4.82 7.26 4.52
CA TRP A 169 -6.06 7.97 4.22
C TRP A 169 -5.99 9.43 4.63
N ASN A 170 -6.28 10.28 3.84
CA ASN A 170 -6.54 10.75 2.50
C ASN A 170 -5.46 11.79 2.16
N TYR A 171 -4.18 11.53 2.48
CA TYR A 171 -3.08 12.47 2.30
C TYR A 171 -1.80 11.83 1.74
N VAL A 172 -1.67 10.52 1.82
CA VAL A 172 -0.60 9.74 1.15
C VAL A 172 -1.28 8.76 0.22
N ASP A 173 -1.14 8.95 -1.08
CA ASP A 173 -1.82 8.17 -2.11
C ASP A 173 -0.82 7.53 -3.07
N LEU A 174 -1.26 6.50 -3.76
CA LEU A 174 -0.60 5.98 -4.95
C LEU A 174 -1.44 6.38 -6.16
N ARG A 175 -0.82 7.15 -7.06
CA ARG A 175 -1.45 7.59 -8.32
C ARG A 175 -0.56 7.25 -9.49
N PHE A 176 -1.12 6.67 -10.53
CA PHE A 176 -0.42 6.40 -11.77
C PHE A 176 -1.36 6.58 -12.97
N ARG A 177 -0.79 6.72 -14.15
CA ARG A 177 -1.50 6.96 -15.40
C ARG A 177 -1.01 6.00 -16.47
N PRO A 178 -1.86 5.11 -17.00
CA PRO A 178 -1.47 4.24 -18.09
C PRO A 178 -1.41 5.02 -19.41
N ALA A 179 -0.45 4.66 -20.27
CA ALA A 179 -0.32 5.24 -21.61
C ALA A 179 -1.30 4.63 -22.62
N VAL A 180 -1.84 3.46 -22.32
CA VAL A 180 -2.81 2.72 -23.13
C VAL A 180 -3.92 2.20 -22.23
N ASP A 181 -5.04 1.80 -22.83
CA ASP A 181 -6.13 1.19 -22.07
C ASP A 181 -5.67 -0.08 -21.37
N MET A 182 -5.90 -0.14 -20.07
CA MET A 182 -5.52 -1.27 -19.21
C MET A 182 -6.69 -1.71 -18.33
N GLN A 183 -6.60 -2.92 -17.81
CA GLN A 183 -7.55 -3.47 -16.86
C GLN A 183 -6.82 -4.08 -15.67
N LEU A 184 -7.24 -3.71 -14.46
CA LEU A 184 -6.73 -4.32 -13.23
C LEU A 184 -7.37 -5.71 -13.04
N ALA A 185 -6.52 -6.67 -12.68
CA ALA A 185 -6.93 -7.95 -12.13
C ALA A 185 -6.31 -8.09 -10.74
N VAL A 186 -7.14 -8.30 -9.73
CA VAL A 186 -6.70 -8.47 -8.33
C VAL A 186 -7.36 -9.70 -7.75
N GLU A 187 -6.55 -10.69 -7.40
CA GLU A 187 -6.99 -11.96 -6.88
C GLU A 187 -6.24 -12.32 -5.60
N LEU A 188 -6.94 -12.93 -4.66
CA LEU A 188 -6.35 -13.55 -3.49
C LEU A 188 -6.57 -15.06 -3.58
N THR A 189 -5.48 -15.82 -3.55
CA THR A 189 -5.50 -17.26 -3.33
C THR A 189 -5.42 -17.57 -1.83
N ALA A 190 -5.28 -18.83 -1.45
CA ALA A 190 -5.03 -19.20 -0.05
C ALA A 190 -3.74 -18.57 0.50
N ASP A 191 -2.71 -18.41 -0.34
CA ASP A 191 -1.36 -18.06 0.09
C ASP A 191 -0.82 -16.75 -0.50
N HIS A 192 -1.41 -16.25 -1.59
CA HIS A 192 -0.85 -15.13 -2.35
C HIS A 192 -1.88 -14.07 -2.70
N LEU A 193 -1.43 -12.82 -2.69
CA LEU A 193 -2.05 -11.71 -3.38
C LEU A 193 -1.45 -11.63 -4.79
N ILE A 194 -2.29 -11.72 -5.81
CA ILE A 194 -1.93 -11.62 -7.22
C ILE A 194 -2.55 -10.34 -7.77
N VAL A 195 -1.71 -9.47 -8.30
CA VAL A 195 -2.14 -8.21 -8.92
C VAL A 195 -1.55 -8.12 -10.31
N ALA A 196 -2.38 -7.86 -11.31
CA ALA A 196 -1.93 -7.74 -12.69
C ALA A 196 -2.57 -6.54 -13.40
N LEU A 197 -1.84 -5.96 -14.33
CA LEU A 197 -2.38 -5.09 -15.37
C LEU A 197 -2.49 -5.86 -16.68
N ARG A 198 -3.66 -5.83 -17.26
CA ARG A 198 -3.96 -6.42 -18.56
C ARG A 198 -4.07 -5.34 -19.63
N SER A 199 -3.72 -5.67 -20.86
CA SER A 199 -3.75 -4.78 -22.01
C SER A 199 -4.21 -5.52 -23.26
N SER A 200 -4.67 -4.78 -24.26
CA SER A 200 -4.94 -5.31 -25.63
C SER A 200 -3.70 -5.33 -26.50
N ILE A 201 -2.63 -4.62 -26.11
CA ILE A 201 -1.37 -4.54 -26.84
C ILE A 201 -0.21 -5.07 -26.00
N PRO A 202 0.83 -5.66 -26.64
CA PRO A 202 2.02 -6.13 -25.92
C PRO A 202 2.73 -4.99 -25.22
N ASN A 203 3.20 -5.24 -23.99
CA ASN A 203 4.08 -4.31 -23.29
C ASN A 203 5.42 -4.23 -24.01
N ARG A 204 5.76 -3.06 -24.52
CA ARG A 204 7.04 -2.82 -25.24
C ARG A 204 8.16 -2.30 -24.32
N ARG A 205 7.89 -2.08 -23.04
CA ARG A 205 8.86 -1.56 -22.08
C ARG A 205 9.33 -2.64 -21.12
N THR A 206 10.48 -3.21 -21.39
CA THR A 206 11.39 -3.65 -20.33
C THR A 206 12.12 -2.40 -19.85
N LEU A 207 11.61 -1.74 -18.78
CA LEU A 207 12.39 -0.72 -18.11
C LEU A 207 13.59 -1.40 -17.45
N PRO A 208 14.79 -0.82 -17.54
CA PRO A 208 15.89 -1.25 -16.69
C PRO A 208 15.43 -1.13 -15.23
N PRO A 209 15.87 -2.02 -14.33
CA PRO A 209 15.57 -1.89 -12.93
C PRO A 209 16.00 -0.49 -12.49
N GLU A 210 15.07 0.27 -11.91
CA GLU A 210 15.36 1.56 -11.30
C GLU A 210 16.49 1.32 -10.30
N GLU A 211 17.66 1.97 -10.52
CA GLU A 211 18.77 1.89 -9.60
C GLU A 211 18.24 2.21 -8.19
N SER A 212 18.27 1.21 -7.32
CA SER A 212 17.80 1.36 -5.97
C SER A 212 18.71 2.36 -5.26
N LEU A 213 18.28 3.61 -5.17
CA LEU A 213 18.92 4.54 -4.25
C LEU A 213 18.92 3.87 -2.88
N PRO A 214 20.08 3.75 -2.23
CA PRO A 214 20.19 3.06 -0.96
C PRO A 214 19.22 3.70 0.03
N GLY A 215 18.25 2.91 0.51
CA GLY A 215 17.39 3.33 1.60
C GLY A 215 18.29 3.69 2.77
N ARG A 216 17.96 4.80 3.44
CA ARG A 216 18.71 5.22 4.63
C ARG A 216 18.78 4.03 5.60
N PRO A 217 19.97 3.58 6.01
CA PRO A 217 20.09 2.44 6.91
C PRO A 217 19.26 2.70 8.17
N ILE A 218 18.65 1.64 8.70
CA ILE A 218 17.92 1.67 9.96
C ILE A 218 18.95 2.14 11.00
N GLY A 219 18.75 3.35 11.53
CA GLY A 219 19.59 3.85 12.63
C GLY A 219 19.52 2.87 13.81
N ASP A 220 20.61 2.80 14.55
CA ASP A 220 20.90 1.89 15.65
C ASP A 220 19.68 1.44 16.46
N ASP A 221 19.55 0.14 16.64
CA ASP A 221 18.43 -0.56 17.29
C ASP A 221 18.19 -0.19 18.77
N HIS A 222 19.04 0.64 19.36
CA HIS A 222 18.95 1.07 20.77
C HIS A 222 17.62 1.78 21.13
N ALA A 223 16.94 2.38 20.17
CA ALA A 223 15.62 3.00 20.40
C ALA A 223 14.49 1.97 20.63
N CYS A 224 14.69 0.71 20.24
CA CYS A 224 13.70 -0.34 20.45
C CYS A 224 13.77 -0.94 21.85
N ASP A 225 14.94 -0.96 22.48
CA ASP A 225 15.14 -1.52 23.82
C ASP A 225 14.50 -0.67 24.92
N THR A 226 14.41 0.63 24.69
CA THR A 226 13.81 1.62 25.61
C THR A 226 12.36 1.95 25.29
N CYS A 227 11.82 1.43 24.17
CA CYS A 227 10.43 1.66 23.77
C CYS A 227 9.45 0.90 24.69
N GLY A 228 8.55 1.61 25.36
CA GLY A 228 7.54 1.05 26.26
C GLY A 228 6.42 0.22 25.58
N ALA A 229 6.41 0.08 24.24
CA ALA A 229 5.41 -0.70 23.52
C ALA A 229 5.54 -2.20 23.81
N ALA A 230 4.61 -2.77 24.57
CA ALA A 230 4.61 -4.18 24.96
C ALA A 230 4.37 -5.13 23.78
N GLU A 231 3.64 -4.68 22.75
CA GLU A 231 3.26 -5.48 21.57
C GLU A 231 4.06 -5.10 20.31
N CYS A 232 5.33 -4.72 20.45
CA CYS A 232 6.15 -4.34 19.32
C CYS A 232 6.76 -5.59 18.64
N PHE A 233 6.48 -5.78 17.37
CA PHE A 233 7.05 -6.84 16.52
C PHE A 233 8.58 -6.97 16.65
N ARG A 234 9.32 -5.85 16.75
CA ARG A 234 10.77 -5.87 16.86
C ARG A 234 11.30 -6.47 18.17
N LYS A 235 10.57 -6.32 19.28
CA LYS A 235 11.00 -6.90 20.57
C LYS A 235 10.94 -8.41 20.61
N HIS A 236 10.12 -9.02 19.74
CA HIS A 236 9.96 -10.47 19.69
C HIS A 236 10.89 -11.14 18.67
N SER A 237 11.39 -10.42 17.66
CA SER A 237 12.26 -10.98 16.60
C SER A 237 13.72 -11.17 17.04
N PHE A 238 14.16 -10.58 18.13
CA PHE A 238 15.55 -10.65 18.62
C PHE A 238 15.77 -11.60 19.80
N ARG A 239 14.77 -12.40 20.18
CA ARG A 239 14.88 -13.39 21.28
C ARG A 239 14.85 -14.85 20.82
N SER A 240 15.20 -15.13 19.58
CA SER A 240 15.40 -16.50 19.07
C SER A 240 16.84 -16.71 18.63
#